data_ab9233483bdc4c395160e73dd847a049
#
_entry.id   ab9233483bdc4c395160e73dd847a049
#
_cell.length_a   1.000
_cell.length_b   1.000
_cell.length_c   1.000
_cell.angle_alpha   90.00
_cell.angle_beta   90.00
_cell.angle_gamma   90.00
#
_symmetry.space_group_name_H-M   'P 1'
#
loop_
_entity.id
_entity.type
_entity.pdbx_description
1 polymer ?
#
loop_
_entity_poly.entity_id
_entity_poly.type
_entity_poly.pdbx_seq_one_letter_code
_entity_poly.pdbx_strand_id
1 'polypeptide(L)'
;MQITILTTLTSFVALASAGCYSSGSTFPNRDEALSFVHDACYNNGGMFTGNFAARQSKSMCPRSGNTGLEFVVQNLNTNTGFDLGNGDCYDRLSNEISCDHGGESTISGWFFRPGTC
;
A
#
# COMPACT_ATOMS: atom_id res chain seq x y z
N MET A 1 -4.39 7.08 -37.24
CA MET A 1 -5.43 7.56 -36.32
C MET A 1 -5.55 6.66 -35.11
N GLN A 2 -5.95 5.44 -35.32
CA GLN A 2 -6.18 4.49 -34.24
C GLN A 2 -4.91 4.25 -33.42
N ILE A 3 -3.77 4.26 -34.07
CA ILE A 3 -2.49 4.01 -33.43
C ILE A 3 -2.21 5.03 -32.33
N THR A 4 -2.55 6.29 -32.58
CA THR A 4 -2.33 7.35 -31.61
C THR A 4 -3.16 7.12 -30.34
N ILE A 5 -4.39 6.67 -30.49
CA ILE A 5 -5.28 6.40 -29.37
C ILE A 5 -4.72 5.27 -28.51
N LEU A 6 -4.23 4.22 -29.14
CA LEU A 6 -3.66 3.08 -28.41
C LEU A 6 -2.45 3.49 -27.60
N THR A 7 -1.60 4.34 -28.15
CA THR A 7 -0.44 4.84 -27.43
C THR A 7 -0.84 5.58 -26.17
N THR A 8 -1.88 6.40 -26.24
CA THR A 8 -2.34 7.16 -25.11
C THR A 8 -2.83 6.24 -23.99
N LEU A 9 -3.57 5.19 -24.35
CA LEU A 9 -4.06 4.24 -23.35
C LEU A 9 -2.90 3.52 -22.66
N THR A 10 -1.89 3.14 -23.39
CA THR A 10 -0.72 2.47 -22.84
C THR A 10 -0.02 3.35 -21.81
N SER A 11 0.16 4.63 -22.12
CA SER A 11 0.79 5.57 -21.20
C SER A 11 0.00 5.70 -19.90
N PHE A 12 -1.31 5.72 -20.01
CA PHE A 12 -2.17 5.86 -18.84
C PHE A 12 -2.03 4.65 -17.91
N VAL A 13 -1.98 3.46 -18.45
CA VAL A 13 -1.81 2.24 -17.65
C VAL A 13 -0.49 2.23 -16.90
N ALA A 14 0.54 2.83 -17.46
CA ALA A 14 1.86 2.86 -16.83
C ALA A 14 1.92 3.70 -15.55
N LEU A 15 0.89 4.53 -15.26
CA LEU A 15 0.88 5.37 -14.06
C LEU A 15 0.50 4.62 -12.78
N ALA A 16 0.03 3.39 -12.91
CA ALA A 16 -0.36 2.59 -11.75
C ALA A 16 0.17 1.18 -11.92
N SER A 17 0.64 0.60 -10.83
CA SER A 17 1.12 -0.77 -10.83
C SER A 17 0.72 -1.42 -9.52
N ALA A 18 0.23 -2.65 -9.60
CA ALA A 18 -0.19 -3.43 -8.46
C ALA A 18 0.09 -4.89 -8.74
N GLY A 19 0.54 -5.64 -7.74
CA GLY A 19 0.81 -7.04 -7.95
C GLY A 19 0.97 -7.82 -6.67
N CYS A 20 0.49 -9.05 -6.69
CA CYS A 20 0.70 -9.99 -5.61
C CYS A 20 2.08 -10.64 -5.76
N TYR A 21 2.74 -10.85 -4.63
CA TYR A 21 3.98 -11.63 -4.63
C TYR A 21 3.65 -13.10 -4.88
N SER A 22 4.54 -13.79 -5.59
CA SER A 22 4.35 -15.20 -5.93
C SER A 22 4.95 -16.14 -4.89
N SER A 23 5.74 -15.63 -3.94
CA SER A 23 6.40 -16.42 -2.91
C SER A 23 6.57 -15.58 -1.66
N GLY A 24 7.00 -16.24 -0.59
CA GLY A 24 7.17 -15.62 0.71
C GLY A 24 6.18 -16.18 1.72
N SER A 25 6.19 -15.67 2.93
CA SER A 25 5.27 -16.12 3.97
C SER A 25 3.85 -15.66 3.67
N THR A 26 2.88 -16.43 4.12
CA THR A 26 1.47 -16.06 3.98
C THR A 26 0.99 -15.33 5.23
N PHE A 27 -0.10 -14.58 5.10
CA PHE A 27 -0.75 -14.00 6.27
C PHE A 27 -1.42 -15.13 7.08
N PRO A 28 -1.08 -15.30 8.36
CA PRO A 28 -1.73 -16.34 9.18
C PRO A 28 -3.23 -16.10 9.34
N ASN A 29 -3.64 -14.84 9.39
CA ASN A 29 -5.03 -14.46 9.58
C ASN A 29 -5.27 -13.13 8.85
N ARG A 30 -5.98 -13.19 7.73
CA ARG A 30 -6.27 -11.98 6.94
C ARG A 30 -7.17 -11.00 7.66
N ASP A 31 -8.11 -11.49 8.44
CA ASP A 31 -9.01 -10.61 9.20
C ASP A 31 -8.22 -9.81 10.22
N GLU A 32 -7.24 -10.42 10.85
CA GLU A 32 -6.38 -9.71 11.79
C GLU A 32 -5.50 -8.69 11.07
N ALA A 33 -4.95 -9.03 9.90
CA ALA A 33 -4.17 -8.11 9.09
C ALA A 33 -5.01 -6.90 8.69
N LEU A 34 -6.25 -7.12 8.26
CA LEU A 34 -7.18 -6.04 7.93
C LEU A 34 -7.51 -5.17 9.14
N SER A 35 -7.62 -5.76 10.32
CA SER A 35 -7.87 -5.03 11.55
C SER A 35 -6.70 -4.10 11.89
N PHE A 36 -5.47 -4.58 11.77
CA PHE A 36 -4.29 -3.74 11.99
C PHE A 36 -4.26 -2.55 11.03
N VAL A 37 -4.55 -2.79 9.76
CA VAL A 37 -4.58 -1.74 8.75
C VAL A 37 -5.69 -0.74 9.04
N HIS A 38 -6.87 -1.22 9.42
CA HIS A 38 -7.98 -0.34 9.76
C HIS A 38 -7.60 0.59 10.93
N ASP A 39 -6.99 0.03 11.96
CA ASP A 39 -6.57 0.83 13.11
C ASP A 39 -5.51 1.86 12.72
N ALA A 40 -4.54 1.46 11.91
CA ALA A 40 -3.47 2.37 11.50
C ALA A 40 -3.98 3.49 10.59
N CYS A 41 -5.03 3.23 9.81
CA CYS A 41 -5.59 4.23 8.89
C CYS A 41 -6.67 5.11 9.54
N TYR A 42 -7.45 4.57 10.48
CA TYR A 42 -8.60 5.29 11.06
C TYR A 42 -8.43 5.62 12.54
N ASN A 43 -7.79 4.72 13.28
CA ASN A 43 -7.60 4.91 14.71
C ASN A 43 -6.14 5.28 15.00
N ASN A 44 -5.58 4.93 16.11
CA ASN A 44 -4.16 5.11 16.44
C ASN A 44 -3.55 6.47 16.04
N GLY A 45 -4.38 7.53 16.02
CA GLY A 45 -3.90 8.85 15.63
C GLY A 45 -3.51 8.95 14.16
N GLY A 46 -3.99 8.04 13.33
CA GLY A 46 -3.71 8.07 11.91
C GLY A 46 -2.26 7.75 11.59
N MET A 47 -1.75 6.64 12.10
CA MET A 47 -0.34 6.27 11.92
C MET A 47 0.10 6.31 10.47
N PHE A 48 -0.75 5.84 9.54
CA PHE A 48 -0.46 5.84 8.12
C PHE A 48 -1.18 6.94 7.36
N THR A 49 -1.80 7.89 8.04
CA THR A 49 -2.52 8.98 7.40
C THR A 49 -1.94 10.33 7.79
N GLY A 50 -2.51 11.40 7.26
CA GLY A 50 -2.00 12.72 7.50
C GLY A 50 -0.78 13.02 6.67
N ASN A 51 0.05 13.92 7.11
CA ASN A 51 1.15 14.42 6.31
C ASN A 51 2.31 13.44 6.20
N PHE A 52 2.75 13.24 4.96
CA PHE A 52 4.02 12.58 4.64
C PHE A 52 4.90 13.61 3.95
N ALA A 53 6.07 13.87 4.49
CA ALA A 53 7.06 14.68 3.80
C ALA A 53 7.47 14.00 2.49
N ALA A 54 8.14 14.74 1.63
CA ALA A 54 8.67 14.17 0.41
C ALA A 54 9.52 12.93 0.72
N ARG A 55 9.26 11.83 0.03
CA ARG A 55 9.94 10.53 0.19
C ARG A 55 9.74 9.86 1.54
N GLN A 56 8.98 10.44 2.44
CA GLN A 56 8.78 9.86 3.76
C GLN A 56 8.08 8.51 3.66
N SER A 57 8.58 7.56 4.41
CA SER A 57 8.01 6.23 4.56
C SER A 57 7.55 6.06 6.00
N LYS A 58 6.40 5.44 6.18
CA LYS A 58 5.91 5.02 7.49
C LYS A 58 5.67 3.52 7.44
N SER A 59 6.00 2.83 8.51
CA SER A 59 5.84 1.37 8.55
C SER A 59 5.53 0.90 9.95
N MET A 60 4.96 -0.29 10.03
CA MET A 60 4.75 -0.99 11.30
C MET A 60 4.93 -2.49 11.07
N CYS A 61 5.22 -3.22 12.13
CA CYS A 61 5.41 -4.67 12.08
C CYS A 61 4.72 -5.33 13.29
N PRO A 62 3.36 -5.30 13.34
CA PRO A 62 2.64 -5.99 14.41
C PRO A 62 2.77 -7.50 14.25
N ARG A 63 2.53 -8.23 15.34
CA ARG A 63 2.63 -9.68 15.34
C ARG A 63 1.25 -10.31 15.17
N SER A 64 1.20 -11.37 14.37
CA SER A 64 0.06 -12.25 14.24
C SER A 64 0.54 -13.66 14.57
N GLY A 65 0.37 -14.07 15.81
CA GLY A 65 0.99 -15.30 16.28
C GLY A 65 2.50 -15.17 16.27
N ASN A 66 3.17 -16.07 15.55
CA ASN A 66 4.64 -16.09 15.43
C ASN A 66 5.13 -15.30 14.20
N THR A 67 4.24 -14.74 13.42
CA THR A 67 4.58 -14.04 12.18
C THR A 67 4.47 -12.54 12.38
N GLY A 68 5.49 -11.80 11.97
CA GLY A 68 5.41 -10.33 11.89
C GLY A 68 4.71 -9.93 10.61
N LEU A 69 3.78 -8.98 10.70
CA LEU A 69 3.08 -8.43 9.55
C LEU A 69 3.63 -7.03 9.29
N GLU A 70 4.23 -6.83 8.14
CA GLU A 70 4.79 -5.53 7.80
C GLU A 70 3.87 -4.78 6.85
N PHE A 71 3.60 -3.53 7.21
CA PHE A 71 2.84 -2.63 6.35
C PHE A 71 3.68 -1.38 6.12
N VAL A 72 3.85 -1.00 4.86
CA VAL A 72 4.68 0.14 4.47
C VAL A 72 3.86 1.05 3.57
N VAL A 73 3.93 2.36 3.85
CA VAL A 73 3.35 3.41 3.00
C VAL A 73 4.43 4.46 2.78
N GLN A 74 4.64 4.85 1.54
CA GLN A 74 5.65 5.85 1.21
C GLN A 74 5.12 6.89 0.23
N ASN A 75 5.42 8.16 0.51
CA ASN A 75 5.22 9.24 -0.45
C ASN A 75 6.41 9.23 -1.40
N LEU A 76 6.16 8.89 -2.67
CA LEU A 76 7.22 8.80 -3.67
C LEU A 76 7.58 10.16 -4.27
N ASN A 77 6.85 11.21 -3.96
CA ASN A 77 7.18 12.53 -4.45
C ASN A 77 8.50 12.99 -3.86
N THR A 78 9.37 13.52 -4.69
CA THR A 78 10.72 13.87 -4.26
C THR A 78 10.85 15.30 -3.75
N ASN A 79 9.86 16.14 -3.97
CA ASN A 79 9.94 17.56 -3.67
C ASN A 79 8.86 18.08 -2.74
N THR A 80 7.74 17.38 -2.60
CA THR A 80 6.56 17.91 -1.94
C THR A 80 5.96 16.88 -0.99
N GLY A 81 5.53 17.35 0.18
CA GLY A 81 4.76 16.54 1.11
C GLY A 81 3.29 16.51 0.71
N PHE A 82 2.62 15.44 1.03
CA PHE A 82 1.19 15.26 0.79
C PHE A 82 0.54 14.56 1.96
N ASP A 83 -0.75 14.82 2.12
CA ASP A 83 -1.56 14.11 3.10
C ASP A 83 -2.17 12.86 2.47
N LEU A 84 -2.22 11.78 3.25
CA LEU A 84 -2.91 10.57 2.84
C LEU A 84 -4.22 10.48 3.62
N GLY A 85 -5.33 10.32 2.91
CA GLY A 85 -6.64 10.19 3.54
C GLY A 85 -6.88 8.79 4.09
N ASN A 86 -7.79 8.70 5.07
CA ASN A 86 -8.09 7.43 5.75
C ASN A 86 -8.59 6.36 4.79
N GLY A 87 -9.51 6.71 3.90
CA GLY A 87 -10.09 5.77 2.94
C GLY A 87 -9.06 5.26 1.95
N ASP A 88 -8.24 6.14 1.41
CA ASP A 88 -7.18 5.73 0.49
C ASP A 88 -6.17 4.83 1.17
N CYS A 89 -5.79 5.15 2.40
CA CYS A 89 -4.89 4.32 3.19
C CYS A 89 -5.43 2.89 3.33
N TYR A 90 -6.66 2.76 3.77
CA TYR A 90 -7.28 1.46 4.00
C TYR A 90 -7.49 0.69 2.70
N ASP A 91 -8.04 1.36 1.68
CA ASP A 91 -8.35 0.69 0.41
C ASP A 91 -7.11 0.15 -0.26
N ARG A 92 -6.03 0.91 -0.25
CA ARG A 92 -4.81 0.50 -0.92
C ARG A 92 -4.09 -0.63 -0.19
N LEU A 93 -3.95 -0.52 1.13
CA LEU A 93 -3.29 -1.58 1.90
C LEU A 93 -4.12 -2.85 1.94
N SER A 94 -5.45 -2.75 2.10
CA SER A 94 -6.31 -3.93 2.15
C SER A 94 -6.35 -4.68 0.83
N ASN A 95 -6.16 -4.00 -0.28
CA ASN A 95 -6.19 -4.62 -1.60
C ASN A 95 -5.15 -5.73 -1.73
N GLU A 96 -3.92 -5.49 -1.32
CA GLU A 96 -2.85 -6.50 -1.42
C GLU A 96 -2.89 -7.52 -0.30
N ILE A 97 -3.64 -7.30 0.77
CA ILE A 97 -3.83 -8.31 1.82
C ILE A 97 -4.62 -9.51 1.29
N SER A 98 -5.41 -9.32 0.25
CA SER A 98 -6.09 -10.42 -0.41
C SER A 98 -5.13 -11.36 -1.15
N CYS A 99 -3.90 -10.94 -1.40
CA CYS A 99 -2.86 -11.78 -1.98
C CYS A 99 -2.33 -12.77 -0.94
N ASP A 100 -2.09 -14.01 -1.33
CA ASP A 100 -1.63 -15.04 -0.40
C ASP A 100 -0.31 -14.69 0.27
N HIS A 101 0.61 -14.08 -0.46
CA HIS A 101 1.95 -13.75 0.02
C HIS A 101 2.17 -12.24 0.17
N GLY A 102 1.08 -11.46 0.24
CA GLY A 102 1.20 -10.02 0.21
C GLY A 102 1.47 -9.50 -1.19
N GLY A 103 1.76 -8.25 -1.28
CA GLY A 103 2.02 -7.63 -2.57
C GLY A 103 2.44 -6.18 -2.42
N GLU A 104 2.39 -5.45 -3.52
CA GLU A 104 2.68 -4.03 -3.50
C GLU A 104 1.93 -3.31 -4.60
N SER A 105 1.71 -2.02 -4.41
CA SER A 105 1.13 -1.17 -5.44
C SER A 105 1.79 0.20 -5.42
N THR A 106 1.89 0.80 -6.61
CA THR A 106 2.36 2.16 -6.80
C THR A 106 1.28 2.89 -7.60
N ILE A 107 0.63 3.86 -6.97
CA ILE A 107 -0.49 4.58 -7.56
C ILE A 107 -0.38 6.06 -7.22
N SER A 108 -0.41 6.91 -8.24
CA SER A 108 -0.48 8.36 -8.08
C SER A 108 0.60 8.94 -7.16
N GLY A 109 1.80 8.41 -7.22
CA GLY A 109 2.92 8.89 -6.42
C GLY A 109 3.00 8.31 -5.02
N TRP A 110 2.23 7.25 -4.74
CA TRP A 110 2.26 6.55 -3.46
C TRP A 110 2.65 5.09 -3.64
N PHE A 111 3.36 4.56 -2.66
CA PHE A 111 3.74 3.14 -2.61
C PHE A 111 3.12 2.51 -1.37
N PHE A 112 2.49 1.36 -1.55
CA PHE A 112 1.84 0.60 -0.49
C PHE A 112 2.30 -0.84 -0.54
N ARG A 113 2.69 -1.40 0.60
CA ARG A 113 3.16 -2.79 0.65
C ARG A 113 2.77 -3.48 1.96
N PRO A 114 1.75 -4.32 1.96
CA PRO A 114 1.55 -5.29 3.04
C PRO A 114 2.37 -6.54 2.77
N GLY A 115 2.96 -7.10 3.82
CA GLY A 115 3.80 -8.29 3.72
C GLY A 115 4.10 -8.87 5.09
N THR A 116 5.25 -9.50 5.21
CA THR A 116 5.71 -10.09 6.48
C THR A 116 7.09 -9.55 6.83
N CYS A 117 7.39 -9.54 8.10
CA CYS A 117 8.65 -9.03 8.60
C CYS A 117 9.32 -9.96 9.63
#